data_63bf56b830dd746105dc4688d78c7c6d
#
_entry.id   63bf56b830dd746105dc4688d78c7c6d
#
_cell.length_a   1.000
_cell.length_b   1.000
_cell.length_c   1.000
_cell.angle_alpha   90.00
_cell.angle_beta   90.00
_cell.angle_gamma   90.00
#
_symmetry.space_group_name_H-M   'P 1'
#
loop_
_entity.id
_entity.type
_entity.pdbx_description
1 polymer ?
#
loop_
_entity_poly.entity_id
_entity_poly.type
_entity_poly.pdbx_seq_one_letter_code
_entity_poly.pdbx_strand_id
1 'polypeptide(L)'
;DRLLETVGLRDFKEKAVYELSGGMQQRVALARCLANDPDLILMDEPLGALDALTREKMQGLVLKLWKETGKTVVLITHSVEEALLLGERLIVMAPRPGRIYKEYRLPFAERGVNADLREVKKSEGFAETRDEILSMIWEMEEEIMGRAEASA
;
A
#
# COMPACT_ATOMS: atom_id res chain seq x y z
N ASP A 1 17.27 17.81 -5.31
CA ASP A 1 16.23 18.82 -5.11
C ASP A 1 14.87 18.40 -5.70
N ARG A 2 14.80 17.95 -6.98
CA ARG A 2 13.55 17.57 -7.65
C ARG A 2 12.76 16.49 -6.90
N LEU A 3 13.42 15.43 -6.41
CA LEU A 3 12.76 14.37 -5.65
C LEU A 3 12.17 14.85 -4.32
N LEU A 4 12.89 15.75 -3.62
CA LEU A 4 12.36 16.36 -2.40
C LEU A 4 11.15 17.24 -2.67
N GLU A 5 11.12 17.93 -3.79
CA GLU A 5 9.96 18.71 -4.23
C GLU A 5 8.76 17.79 -4.55
N THR A 6 9.00 16.68 -5.25
CA THR A 6 7.97 15.68 -5.59
C THR A 6 7.32 15.09 -4.33
N VAL A 7 8.11 14.80 -3.29
CA VAL A 7 7.59 14.30 -2.02
C VAL A 7 7.16 15.39 -1.04
N GLY A 8 7.22 16.69 -1.44
CA GLY A 8 6.80 17.83 -0.64
C GLY A 8 7.70 18.12 0.57
N LEU A 9 9.01 17.89 0.44
CA LEU A 9 10.00 18.08 1.51
C LEU A 9 11.10 19.07 1.15
N ARG A 10 10.94 19.88 0.12
CA ARG A 10 11.95 20.85 -0.33
C ARG A 10 12.41 21.78 0.78
N ASP A 11 11.48 22.30 1.59
CA ASP A 11 11.78 23.25 2.67
C ASP A 11 12.49 22.61 3.87
N PHE A 12 12.57 21.29 3.89
CA PHE A 12 13.17 20.48 4.95
C PHE A 12 14.51 19.85 4.56
N LYS A 13 15.09 20.24 3.42
CA LYS A 13 16.30 19.63 2.86
C LYS A 13 17.54 19.70 3.78
N GLU A 14 17.62 20.72 4.64
CA GLU A 14 18.71 20.91 5.60
C GLU A 14 18.45 20.26 6.97
N LYS A 15 17.25 19.66 7.16
CA LYS A 15 16.90 18.97 8.40
C LYS A 15 17.48 17.57 8.45
N ALA A 16 17.99 17.18 9.60
CA ALA A 16 18.38 15.79 9.83
C ALA A 16 17.12 14.89 9.91
N VAL A 17 17.25 13.63 9.49
CA VAL A 17 16.10 12.70 9.40
C VAL A 17 15.39 12.53 10.76
N TYR A 18 16.12 12.53 11.86
CA TYR A 18 15.55 12.42 13.22
C TYR A 18 14.77 13.67 13.68
N GLU A 19 14.90 14.81 12.99
CA GLU A 19 14.10 16.02 13.24
C GLU A 19 12.76 16.01 12.50
N LEU A 20 12.53 15.02 11.63
CA LEU A 20 11.35 14.91 10.80
C LEU A 20 10.28 14.06 11.50
N SER A 21 8.99 14.37 11.24
CA SER A 21 7.89 13.51 11.65
C SER A 21 7.94 12.14 10.96
N GLY A 22 7.28 11.13 11.52
CA GLY A 22 7.25 9.77 10.93
C GLY A 22 6.79 9.77 9.47
N GLY A 23 5.74 10.51 9.13
CA GLY A 23 5.28 10.67 7.75
C GLY A 23 6.28 11.39 6.84
N MET A 24 7.04 12.34 7.36
CA MET A 24 8.13 13.00 6.61
C MET A 24 9.30 12.02 6.39
N GLN A 25 9.65 11.23 7.39
CA GLN A 25 10.70 10.19 7.26
C GLN A 25 10.33 9.16 6.19
N GLN A 26 9.07 8.75 6.10
CA GLN A 26 8.61 7.85 5.04
C GLN A 26 8.69 8.49 3.65
N ARG A 27 8.37 9.78 3.51
CA ARG A 27 8.56 10.50 2.25
C ARG A 27 10.04 10.60 1.86
N VAL A 28 10.95 10.77 2.83
CA VAL A 28 12.39 10.70 2.59
C VAL A 28 12.80 9.32 2.12
N ALA A 29 12.30 8.25 2.75
CA ALA A 29 12.59 6.88 2.33
C ALA A 29 12.14 6.63 0.89
N LEU A 30 10.95 7.08 0.53
CA LEU A 30 10.42 7.00 -0.84
C LEU A 30 11.28 7.79 -1.84
N ALA A 31 11.68 9.03 -1.49
CA ALA A 31 12.57 9.82 -2.33
C ALA A 31 13.96 9.16 -2.52
N ARG A 32 14.49 8.51 -1.48
CA ARG A 32 15.74 7.74 -1.57
C ARG A 32 15.62 6.52 -2.48
N CYS A 33 14.52 5.79 -2.42
CA CYS A 33 14.26 4.68 -3.34
C CYS A 33 14.26 5.17 -4.79
N LEU A 34 13.57 6.27 -5.07
CA LEU A 34 13.48 6.85 -6.41
C LEU A 34 14.79 7.48 -6.91
N ALA A 35 15.68 7.88 -6.00
CA ALA A 35 16.96 8.54 -6.36
C ALA A 35 17.89 7.62 -7.18
N ASN A 36 17.75 6.33 -7.02
CA ASN A 36 18.54 5.33 -7.76
C ASN A 36 17.89 4.93 -9.11
N ASP A 37 16.78 5.55 -9.47
CA ASP A 37 16.00 5.27 -10.67
C ASP A 37 15.75 3.77 -10.93
N PRO A 38 15.24 2.99 -9.94
CA PRO A 38 15.04 1.56 -10.08
C PRO A 38 13.89 1.24 -11.03
N ASP A 39 13.93 0.09 -11.70
CA ASP A 39 12.79 -0.43 -12.47
C ASP A 39 11.72 -1.05 -11.58
N LEU A 40 12.12 -1.57 -10.42
CA LEU A 40 11.25 -2.21 -9.43
C LEU A 40 11.46 -1.60 -8.05
N ILE A 41 10.35 -1.24 -7.41
CA ILE A 41 10.31 -0.74 -6.03
C ILE A 41 9.59 -1.77 -5.16
N LEU A 42 10.24 -2.19 -4.08
CA LEU A 42 9.65 -3.06 -3.07
C LEU A 42 9.27 -2.24 -1.84
N MET A 43 8.01 -2.34 -1.42
CA MET A 43 7.47 -1.67 -0.25
C MET A 43 6.89 -2.72 0.70
N ASP A 44 7.44 -2.81 1.89
CA ASP A 44 6.99 -3.71 2.95
C ASP A 44 6.38 -2.90 4.08
N GLU A 45 5.06 -3.04 4.29
CA GLU A 45 4.25 -2.30 5.28
C GLU A 45 4.50 -0.79 5.30
N PRO A 46 4.57 -0.10 4.14
CA PRO A 46 5.11 1.27 4.07
C PRO A 46 4.25 2.30 4.79
N LEU A 47 2.97 2.01 5.06
CA LEU A 47 2.02 2.96 5.63
C LEU A 47 1.46 2.51 7.00
N GLY A 48 1.87 1.33 7.51
CA GLY A 48 1.33 0.72 8.72
C GLY A 48 1.47 1.58 9.98
N ALA A 49 2.59 2.29 10.14
CA ALA A 49 2.88 3.12 11.31
C ALA A 49 2.27 4.53 11.27
N LEU A 50 1.51 4.89 10.23
CA LEU A 50 0.95 6.23 10.06
C LEU A 50 -0.45 6.36 10.64
N ASP A 51 -0.76 7.56 11.17
CA ASP A 51 -2.14 7.94 11.47
C ASP A 51 -2.99 8.02 10.19
N ALA A 52 -4.31 7.98 10.34
CA ALA A 52 -5.24 7.86 9.21
C ALA A 52 -5.11 9.00 8.19
N LEU A 53 -4.92 10.25 8.65
CA LEU A 53 -4.82 11.41 7.76
C LEU A 53 -3.51 11.41 6.99
N THR A 54 -2.42 11.11 7.67
CA THR A 54 -1.08 11.02 7.06
C THR A 54 -1.03 9.84 6.08
N ARG A 55 -1.65 8.71 6.44
CA ARG A 55 -1.76 7.53 5.57
C ARG A 55 -2.48 7.87 4.27
N GLU A 56 -3.63 8.54 4.32
CA GLU A 56 -4.39 8.95 3.13
C GLU A 56 -3.55 9.85 2.21
N LYS A 57 -2.83 10.82 2.77
CA LYS A 57 -1.91 11.68 2.01
C LYS A 57 -0.77 10.90 1.36
N MET A 58 -0.24 9.90 2.06
CA MET A 58 0.81 9.04 1.53
C MET A 58 0.31 8.09 0.44
N GLN A 59 -0.90 7.55 0.57
CA GLN A 59 -1.55 6.76 -0.49
C GLN A 59 -1.66 7.58 -1.78
N GLY A 60 -2.15 8.82 -1.70
CA GLY A 60 -2.21 9.72 -2.85
C GLY A 60 -0.83 10.01 -3.45
N LEU A 61 0.19 10.20 -2.62
CA LEU A 61 1.56 10.41 -3.09
C LEU A 61 2.12 9.18 -3.81
N VAL A 62 1.91 7.98 -3.28
CA VAL A 62 2.35 6.71 -3.92
C VAL A 62 1.70 6.54 -5.28
N LEU A 63 0.39 6.73 -5.40
CA LEU A 63 -0.32 6.67 -6.68
C LEU A 63 0.19 7.69 -7.69
N LYS A 64 0.40 8.93 -7.25
CA LYS A 64 0.95 9.99 -8.11
C LYS A 64 2.34 9.61 -8.63
N LEU A 65 3.23 9.17 -7.74
CA LEU A 65 4.59 8.77 -8.10
C LEU A 65 4.60 7.57 -9.03
N TRP A 66 3.78 6.55 -8.76
CA TRP A 66 3.61 5.40 -9.64
C TRP A 66 3.22 5.85 -11.06
N LYS A 67 2.21 6.72 -11.17
CA LYS A 67 1.74 7.22 -12.47
C LYS A 67 2.79 8.06 -13.20
N GLU A 68 3.49 8.94 -12.49
CA GLU A 68 4.49 9.83 -13.07
C GLU A 68 5.77 9.10 -13.49
N THR A 69 6.16 8.06 -12.76
CA THR A 69 7.42 7.35 -13.01
C THR A 69 7.27 6.12 -13.90
N GLY A 70 6.07 5.53 -13.98
CA GLY A 70 5.81 4.28 -14.69
C GLY A 70 6.57 3.07 -14.14
N LYS A 71 7.06 3.15 -12.89
CA LYS A 71 7.84 2.09 -12.26
C LYS A 71 6.95 0.94 -11.82
N THR A 72 7.51 -0.27 -11.80
CA THR A 72 6.85 -1.42 -11.18
C THR A 72 6.98 -1.31 -9.66
N VAL A 73 5.84 -1.41 -8.95
CA VAL A 73 5.81 -1.39 -7.49
C VAL A 73 5.25 -2.71 -6.98
N VAL A 74 5.95 -3.36 -6.08
CA VAL A 74 5.43 -4.49 -5.29
C VAL A 74 5.21 -4.00 -3.86
N LEU A 75 3.95 -4.02 -3.44
CA LEU A 75 3.52 -3.59 -2.12
C LEU A 75 3.11 -4.81 -1.30
N ILE A 76 3.68 -4.97 -0.12
CA ILE A 76 3.26 -5.92 0.89
C ILE A 76 2.53 -5.15 1.98
N THR A 77 1.31 -5.54 2.31
CA THR A 77 0.50 -4.93 3.37
C THR A 77 -0.52 -5.92 3.93
N HIS A 78 -0.87 -5.74 5.20
CA HIS A 78 -1.99 -6.46 5.83
C HIS A 78 -3.31 -5.67 5.73
N SER A 79 -3.29 -4.47 5.18
CA SER A 79 -4.49 -3.64 4.99
C SER A 79 -5.14 -3.94 3.64
N VAL A 80 -6.29 -4.61 3.68
CA VAL A 80 -7.07 -4.92 2.47
C VAL A 80 -7.44 -3.64 1.70
N GLU A 81 -7.85 -2.58 2.39
CA GLU A 81 -8.18 -1.31 1.75
C GLU A 81 -6.97 -0.68 1.03
N GLU A 82 -5.79 -0.77 1.64
CA GLU A 82 -4.57 -0.26 1.02
C GLU A 82 -4.20 -1.05 -0.23
N ALA A 83 -4.26 -2.38 -0.15
CA ALA A 83 -3.99 -3.26 -1.27
C ALA A 83 -4.95 -3.02 -2.44
N LEU A 84 -6.25 -2.82 -2.16
CA LEU A 84 -7.26 -2.49 -3.15
C LEU A 84 -7.02 -1.13 -3.80
N LEU A 85 -6.68 -0.12 -2.99
CA LEU A 85 -6.54 1.26 -3.45
C LEU A 85 -5.30 1.48 -4.31
N LEU A 86 -4.18 0.83 -3.93
CA LEU A 86 -2.87 1.06 -4.54
C LEU A 86 -2.50 0.03 -5.61
N GLY A 87 -3.12 -1.15 -5.60
CA GLY A 87 -2.78 -2.23 -6.52
C GLY A 87 -3.62 -2.23 -7.80
N GLU A 88 -2.99 -2.51 -8.94
CA GLU A 88 -3.69 -2.95 -10.17
C GLU A 88 -3.91 -4.45 -10.16
N ARG A 89 -3.01 -5.17 -9.48
CA ARG A 89 -3.02 -6.62 -9.31
C ARG A 89 -2.83 -6.94 -7.83
N LEU A 90 -3.79 -7.62 -7.24
CA LEU A 90 -3.74 -8.02 -5.84
C LEU A 90 -3.59 -9.53 -5.75
N ILE A 91 -2.65 -9.98 -4.92
CA ILE A 91 -2.39 -11.38 -4.66
C ILE A 91 -2.69 -11.65 -3.18
N VAL A 92 -3.70 -12.48 -2.92
CA VAL A 92 -3.98 -12.98 -1.57
C VAL A 92 -3.12 -14.20 -1.32
N MET A 93 -2.37 -14.17 -0.22
CA MET A 93 -1.48 -15.25 0.19
C MET A 93 -2.12 -16.06 1.32
N ALA A 94 -2.15 -17.38 1.17
CA ALA A 94 -2.50 -18.28 2.26
C ALA A 94 -1.26 -18.57 3.13
N PRO A 95 -1.42 -18.66 4.46
CA PRO A 95 -0.32 -19.00 5.37
C PRO A 95 -0.07 -20.52 5.42
N ARG A 96 1.12 -20.89 5.86
CA ARG A 96 1.56 -22.23 6.32
C ARG A 96 1.14 -23.45 5.48
N PRO A 97 1.85 -23.74 4.35
CA PRO A 97 2.94 -22.94 3.80
C PRO A 97 2.40 -21.74 3.03
N GLY A 98 3.21 -20.69 2.93
CA GLY A 98 2.88 -19.51 2.14
C GLY A 98 2.68 -19.90 0.67
N ARG A 99 1.49 -19.63 0.14
CA ARG A 99 1.15 -19.89 -1.26
C ARG A 99 0.14 -18.86 -1.76
N ILE A 100 0.15 -18.63 -3.07
CA ILE A 100 -0.88 -17.81 -3.72
C ILE A 100 -2.23 -18.54 -3.55
N TYR A 101 -3.20 -17.84 -2.96
CA TYR A 101 -4.56 -18.33 -2.77
C TYR A 101 -5.48 -17.82 -3.87
N LYS A 102 -5.48 -16.50 -4.11
CA LYS A 102 -6.31 -15.87 -5.13
C LYS A 102 -5.63 -14.62 -5.70
N GLU A 103 -5.93 -14.31 -6.94
CA GLU A 103 -5.46 -13.12 -7.63
C GLU A 103 -6.63 -12.31 -8.16
N TYR A 104 -6.52 -10.98 -8.04
CA TYR A 104 -7.49 -10.01 -8.55
C TYR A 104 -6.81 -9.04 -9.49
N ARG A 105 -7.54 -8.59 -10.51
CA ARG A 105 -7.23 -7.40 -11.30
C ARG A 105 -8.16 -6.29 -10.84
N LEU A 106 -7.59 -5.14 -10.45
CA LEU A 106 -8.29 -4.07 -9.78
C LEU A 106 -8.25 -2.79 -10.63
N PRO A 107 -9.38 -2.06 -10.74
CA PRO A 107 -9.44 -0.80 -11.47
C PRO A 107 -9.20 0.43 -10.59
N PHE A 108 -8.98 0.25 -9.28
CA PHE A 108 -9.09 1.33 -8.31
C PHE A 108 -7.86 2.23 -8.27
N ALA A 109 -6.66 1.69 -8.49
CA ALA A 109 -5.41 2.46 -8.52
C ALA A 109 -5.44 3.52 -9.63
N GLU A 110 -5.84 3.16 -10.85
CA GLU A 110 -5.98 4.11 -11.96
C GLU A 110 -7.03 5.19 -11.68
N ARG A 111 -8.14 4.83 -11.05
CA ARG A 111 -9.18 5.80 -10.64
C ARG A 111 -8.65 6.76 -9.59
N GLY A 112 -7.88 6.27 -8.62
CA GLY A 112 -7.32 7.04 -7.51
C GLY A 112 -6.28 8.08 -7.92
N VAL A 113 -5.65 7.94 -9.08
CA VAL A 113 -4.72 8.95 -9.61
C VAL A 113 -5.41 10.29 -9.91
N ASN A 114 -6.66 10.24 -10.35
CA ASN A 114 -7.38 11.41 -10.87
C ASN A 114 -8.61 11.78 -10.03
N ALA A 115 -8.86 11.09 -8.92
CA ALA A 115 -10.05 11.29 -8.08
C ALA A 115 -9.67 11.43 -6.61
N ASP A 116 -10.62 11.92 -5.81
CA ASP A 116 -10.53 11.84 -4.35
C ASP A 116 -10.53 10.36 -3.93
N LEU A 117 -9.54 9.94 -3.15
CA LEU A 117 -9.41 8.56 -2.68
C LEU A 117 -10.62 8.10 -1.86
N ARG A 118 -11.32 9.03 -1.21
CA ARG A 118 -12.54 8.76 -0.47
C ARG A 118 -13.68 8.37 -1.40
N GLU A 119 -13.77 9.01 -2.56
CA GLU A 119 -14.79 8.67 -3.57
C GLU A 119 -14.47 7.32 -4.23
N VAL A 120 -13.19 7.01 -4.44
CA VAL A 120 -12.78 5.69 -4.92
C VAL A 120 -13.21 4.59 -3.96
N LYS A 121 -13.03 4.79 -2.64
CA LYS A 121 -13.44 3.84 -1.60
C LYS A 121 -14.96 3.65 -1.50
N LYS A 122 -15.74 4.62 -1.95
CA LYS A 122 -17.21 4.54 -2.02
C LYS A 122 -17.73 4.02 -3.37
N SER A 123 -16.83 3.82 -4.33
CA SER A 123 -17.23 3.39 -5.68
C SER A 123 -17.77 1.96 -5.67
N GLU A 124 -18.66 1.70 -6.61
CA GLU A 124 -19.20 0.36 -6.85
C GLU A 124 -18.08 -0.66 -7.08
N GLY A 125 -18.19 -1.81 -6.47
CA GLY A 125 -17.22 -2.89 -6.50
C GLY A 125 -16.09 -2.79 -5.48
N PHE A 126 -15.80 -1.60 -4.91
CA PHE A 126 -14.74 -1.47 -3.89
C PHE A 126 -15.13 -2.16 -2.58
N ALA A 127 -16.31 -1.86 -2.07
CA ALA A 127 -16.81 -2.45 -0.82
C ALA A 127 -17.04 -3.96 -0.97
N GLU A 128 -17.63 -4.39 -2.07
CA GLU A 128 -17.89 -5.79 -2.36
C GLU A 128 -16.59 -6.59 -2.44
N THR A 129 -15.58 -6.07 -3.16
CA THR A 129 -14.28 -6.75 -3.28
C THR A 129 -13.54 -6.78 -1.93
N ARG A 130 -13.63 -5.70 -1.14
CA ARG A 130 -13.06 -5.66 0.21
C ARG A 130 -13.68 -6.72 1.10
N ASP A 131 -15.01 -6.79 1.13
CA ASP A 131 -15.76 -7.70 2.01
C ASP A 131 -15.54 -9.16 1.59
N GLU A 132 -15.45 -9.44 0.29
CA GLU A 132 -15.07 -10.76 -0.23
C GLU A 132 -13.67 -11.18 0.26
N ILE A 133 -12.68 -10.29 0.17
CA ILE A 133 -11.30 -10.58 0.59
C ILE A 133 -11.24 -10.78 2.10
N LEU A 134 -11.92 -9.94 2.88
CA LEU A 134 -11.95 -10.07 4.34
C LEU A 134 -12.58 -11.40 4.77
N SER A 135 -13.71 -11.80 4.18
CA SER A 135 -14.36 -13.08 4.46
C SER A 135 -13.42 -14.26 4.18
N MET A 136 -12.72 -14.21 3.04
CA MET A 136 -11.73 -15.22 2.65
C MET A 136 -10.56 -15.31 3.63
N ILE A 137 -10.05 -14.17 4.12
CA ILE A 137 -8.97 -14.14 5.11
C ILE A 137 -9.44 -14.77 6.43
N TRP A 138 -10.64 -14.45 6.90
CA TRP A 138 -11.21 -15.03 8.11
C TRP A 138 -11.40 -16.54 7.99
N GLU A 139 -11.93 -17.04 6.88
CA GLU A 139 -12.06 -18.48 6.63
C GLU A 139 -10.69 -19.19 6.70
N MET A 140 -9.66 -18.61 6.13
CA MET A 140 -8.30 -19.15 6.20
C MET A 140 -7.73 -19.17 7.62
N GLU A 141 -8.01 -18.15 8.42
CA GLU A 141 -7.57 -18.08 9.83
C GLU A 141 -8.30 -19.13 10.68
N GLU A 142 -9.62 -19.28 10.52
CA GLU A 142 -10.43 -20.31 11.22
C GLU A 142 -9.95 -21.73 10.90
N GLU A 143 -9.65 -22.02 9.64
CA GLU A 143 -9.10 -23.33 9.24
C GLU A 143 -7.77 -23.63 9.95
N ILE A 144 -6.92 -22.62 10.14
CA ILE A 144 -5.62 -22.80 10.81
C ILE A 144 -5.81 -23.03 12.30
N MET A 145 -6.69 -22.25 12.94
CA MET A 145 -6.98 -22.40 14.36
C MET A 145 -7.59 -23.77 14.65
N GLY A 146 -8.57 -24.22 13.87
CA GLY A 146 -9.19 -25.54 14.00
C GLY A 146 -8.20 -26.70 13.83
N ARG A 147 -7.22 -26.56 12.91
CA ARG A 147 -6.14 -27.58 12.75
C ARG A 147 -5.16 -27.59 13.93
N ALA A 148 -4.88 -26.43 14.52
CA ALA A 148 -4.00 -26.33 15.68
C ALA A 148 -4.63 -27.00 16.90
N GLU A 149 -5.92 -26.78 17.14
CA GLU A 149 -6.68 -27.42 18.23
C GLU A 149 -6.82 -28.94 18.04
N ALA A 150 -7.00 -29.42 16.81
CA ALA A 150 -7.10 -30.86 16.52
C ALA A 150 -5.74 -31.60 16.65
N SER A 151 -4.63 -30.86 16.77
CA SER A 151 -3.27 -31.43 16.85
C SER A 151 -2.65 -31.32 18.25
N ALA A 152 -3.38 -30.73 19.21
CA ALA A 152 -2.97 -30.56 20.61
C ALA A 152 -3.64 -31.62 21.49
#